data_90c831bb4dcc25eec9eb322110ab8c02
#
_entry.id   90c831bb4dcc25eec9eb322110ab8c02
#
_cell.length_a   1.000
_cell.length_b   1.000
_cell.length_c   1.000
_cell.angle_alpha   90.00
_cell.angle_beta   90.00
_cell.angle_gamma   90.00
#
_symmetry.space_group_name_H-M   'P 1'
#
loop_
_entity.id
_entity.type
_entity.pdbx_description
1 polymer ?
#
loop_
_entity_poly.entity_id
_entity_poly.type
_entity_poly.pdbx_seq_one_letter_code
_entity_poly.pdbx_strand_id
1 'polypeptide(L)'
;MNSEYMRVFKAFTDESRVRVLELLCDGEQCACVLLDDLKIKQPTLSHHMKILCDSGLVTRRKEGKWNYYSINESGCTYASSLINALKEKKMESIIKFMSGYFHMLRPVKALFKTKTQEEKEADCMDCSCSCMK
;
A
#
# COMPACT_ATOMS: atom_id res chain seq x y z
N MET A 1 -0.08 18.29 -11.34
CA MET A 1 0.28 17.23 -10.36
C MET A 1 -1.00 16.74 -9.73
N ASN A 2 -1.27 15.46 -9.83
CA ASN A 2 -2.54 14.92 -9.36
C ASN A 2 -2.51 14.90 -7.81
N SER A 3 -3.47 15.56 -7.17
CA SER A 3 -3.56 15.67 -5.69
C SER A 3 -3.72 14.31 -4.99
N GLU A 4 -4.19 13.30 -5.72
CA GLU A 4 -4.39 11.93 -5.22
C GLU A 4 -3.08 11.22 -4.92
N TYR A 5 -2.07 11.34 -5.80
CA TYR A 5 -0.73 10.80 -5.54
C TYR A 5 -0.16 11.37 -4.24
N MET A 6 -0.32 12.69 -4.05
CA MET A 6 0.21 13.37 -2.86
C MET A 6 -0.47 12.89 -1.57
N ARG A 7 -1.76 12.56 -1.60
CA ARG A 7 -2.46 12.01 -0.43
C ARG A 7 -1.91 10.64 -0.05
N VAL A 8 -1.73 9.75 -1.03
CA VAL A 8 -1.19 8.40 -0.80
C VAL A 8 0.26 8.48 -0.33
N PHE A 9 1.13 9.23 -1.02
CA PHE A 9 2.53 9.36 -0.62
C PHE A 9 2.70 9.99 0.76
N LYS A 10 1.87 10.98 1.11
CA LYS A 10 1.89 11.60 2.44
C LYS A 10 1.62 10.58 3.56
N ALA A 11 0.84 9.55 3.31
CA ALA A 11 0.61 8.49 4.29
C ALA A 11 1.90 7.75 4.68
N PHE A 12 2.83 7.60 3.75
CA PHE A 12 4.09 6.86 3.94
C PHE A 12 5.30 7.73 4.34
N THR A 13 5.14 9.04 4.49
CA THR A 13 6.27 9.94 4.81
C THR A 13 6.62 10.03 6.29
N ASP A 14 5.98 9.27 7.14
CA ASP A 14 6.16 9.33 8.59
C ASP A 14 6.21 7.92 9.17
N GLU A 15 7.21 7.65 10.00
CA GLU A 15 7.47 6.34 10.60
C GLU A 15 6.29 5.85 11.45
N SER A 16 5.68 6.74 12.23
CA SER A 16 4.53 6.37 13.08
C SER A 16 3.33 5.91 12.25
N ARG A 17 3.10 6.53 11.08
CA ARG A 17 2.02 6.11 10.18
C ARG A 17 2.30 4.76 9.52
N VAL A 18 3.53 4.52 9.12
CA VAL A 18 3.94 3.20 8.59
C VAL A 18 3.74 2.13 9.67
N ARG A 19 4.17 2.42 10.90
CA ARG A 19 3.97 1.49 12.02
C ARG A 19 2.49 1.22 12.31
N VAL A 20 1.62 2.23 12.22
CA VAL A 20 0.15 2.02 12.30
C VAL A 20 -0.33 1.05 11.22
N LEU A 21 0.09 1.24 9.98
CA LEU A 21 -0.30 0.34 8.88
C LEU A 21 0.15 -1.10 9.14
N GLU A 22 1.37 -1.31 9.64
CA GLU A 22 1.87 -2.64 10.03
C GLU A 22 0.99 -3.28 11.10
N LEU A 23 0.65 -2.54 12.17
CA LEU A 23 -0.22 -3.04 13.23
C LEU A 23 -1.63 -3.40 12.73
N LEU A 24 -2.15 -2.65 11.78
CA LEU A 24 -3.46 -2.90 11.18
C LEU A 24 -3.45 -4.08 10.19
N CYS A 25 -2.28 -4.55 9.74
CA CYS A 25 -2.18 -5.76 8.93
C CYS A 25 -2.62 -7.01 9.72
N ASP A 26 -2.46 -7.01 11.04
CA ASP A 26 -2.90 -8.09 11.93
C ASP A 26 -4.41 -8.08 12.19
N GLY A 27 -5.12 -7.06 11.73
CA GLY A 27 -6.56 -6.91 11.85
C GLY A 27 -7.01 -5.54 12.36
N GLU A 28 -8.31 -5.42 12.63
CA GLU A 28 -8.90 -4.19 13.17
C GLU A 28 -8.37 -3.90 14.58
N GLN A 29 -7.94 -2.66 14.83
CA GLN A 29 -7.38 -2.23 16.11
C GLN A 29 -8.16 -1.04 16.69
N CYS A 30 -8.32 -1.03 18.00
CA CYS A 30 -8.83 0.12 18.73
C CYS A 30 -7.77 1.23 18.80
N ALA A 31 -8.20 2.48 18.80
CA ALA A 31 -7.32 3.63 19.03
C ALA A 31 -6.49 3.51 20.32
N CYS A 32 -7.03 2.88 21.36
CA CYS A 32 -6.35 2.67 22.63
C CYS A 32 -5.11 1.74 22.49
N VAL A 33 -5.23 0.68 21.69
CA VAL A 33 -4.12 -0.24 21.41
C VAL A 33 -3.03 0.46 20.62
N LEU A 34 -3.40 1.23 19.61
CA LEU A 34 -2.46 2.01 18.80
C LEU A 34 -1.70 3.06 19.63
N LEU A 35 -2.38 3.71 20.59
CA LEU A 35 -1.74 4.67 21.52
C LEU A 35 -0.71 3.98 22.40
N ASP A 36 -1.04 2.81 22.92
CA ASP A 36 -0.18 2.06 23.83
C ASP A 36 1.07 1.53 23.10
N ASP A 37 0.89 1.00 21.89
CA ASP A 37 2.00 0.46 21.09
C ASP A 37 2.96 1.58 20.60
N LEU A 38 2.41 2.66 20.08
CA LEU A 38 3.18 3.77 19.54
C LEU A 38 3.75 4.71 20.61
N LYS A 39 3.24 4.66 21.84
CA LYS A 39 3.62 5.54 22.97
C LYS A 39 3.52 7.04 22.62
N ILE A 40 2.54 7.40 21.84
CA ILE A 40 2.25 8.79 21.42
C ILE A 40 1.01 9.33 22.12
N LYS A 41 0.84 10.66 22.03
CA LYS A 41 -0.33 11.33 22.60
C LYS A 41 -1.55 11.20 21.69
N GLN A 42 -2.75 11.20 22.30
CA GLN A 42 -4.04 11.12 21.60
C GLN A 42 -4.17 12.14 20.44
N PRO A 43 -3.82 13.44 20.57
CA PRO A 43 -3.91 14.37 19.46
C PRO A 43 -2.99 14.00 18.29
N THR A 44 -1.81 13.47 18.58
CA THR A 44 -0.85 13.01 17.55
C THR A 44 -1.40 11.82 16.78
N LEU A 45 -1.93 10.82 17.49
CA LEU A 45 -2.58 9.68 16.84
C LEU A 45 -3.76 10.14 15.97
N SER A 46 -4.62 11.01 16.49
CA SER A 46 -5.77 11.54 15.74
C SER A 46 -5.34 12.23 14.45
N HIS A 47 -4.22 12.96 14.46
CA HIS A 47 -3.66 13.58 13.27
C HIS A 47 -3.14 12.55 12.27
N HIS A 48 -2.40 11.54 12.72
CA HIS A 48 -1.92 10.44 11.87
C HIS A 48 -3.07 9.67 11.25
N MET A 49 -4.08 9.31 12.05
CA MET A 49 -5.25 8.57 11.57
C MET A 49 -6.06 9.37 10.57
N LYS A 50 -6.18 10.68 10.74
CA LYS A 50 -6.83 11.55 9.74
C LYS A 50 -6.12 11.46 8.38
N ILE A 51 -4.80 11.56 8.36
CA ILE A 51 -4.01 11.47 7.11
C ILE A 51 -4.18 10.10 6.46
N LEU A 52 -4.15 9.02 7.25
CA LEU A 52 -4.32 7.65 6.76
C LEU A 52 -5.74 7.40 6.21
N CYS A 53 -6.77 7.93 6.85
CA CYS A 53 -8.14 7.86 6.34
C CYS A 53 -8.33 8.71 5.08
N ASP A 54 -7.77 9.93 5.05
CA ASP A 54 -7.83 10.83 3.90
C ASP A 54 -7.09 10.26 2.67
N SER A 55 -6.07 9.43 2.89
CA SER A 55 -5.38 8.71 1.83
C SER A 55 -6.18 7.52 1.27
N GLY A 56 -7.23 7.10 1.97
CA GLY A 56 -8.04 5.94 1.63
C GLY A 56 -7.45 4.58 2.04
N LEU A 57 -6.26 4.55 2.64
CA LEU A 57 -5.60 3.30 3.06
C LEU A 57 -6.22 2.67 4.30
N VAL A 58 -6.86 3.47 5.15
CA VAL A 58 -7.45 3.05 6.42
C VAL A 58 -8.91 3.47 6.48
N THR A 59 -9.76 2.62 7.02
CA THR A 59 -11.15 2.92 7.37
C THR A 59 -11.30 3.07 8.87
N ARG A 60 -12.24 3.90 9.29
CA ARG A 60 -12.59 4.11 10.69
C ARG A 60 -14.02 3.65 10.93
N ARG A 61 -14.21 2.82 11.94
CA ARG A 61 -15.50 2.43 12.48
C ARG A 61 -15.64 3.00 13.90
N LYS A 62 -16.76 3.63 14.18
CA LYS A 62 -17.06 4.15 15.52
C LYS A 62 -18.06 3.24 16.21
N GLU A 63 -17.75 2.84 17.43
CA GLU A 63 -18.61 2.05 18.27
C GLU A 63 -18.70 2.68 19.68
N GLY A 64 -19.83 3.33 19.96
CA GLY A 64 -19.99 4.15 21.15
C GLY A 64 -18.97 5.28 21.21
N LYS A 65 -18.13 5.27 22.24
CA LYS A 65 -17.02 6.22 22.43
C LYS A 65 -15.68 5.74 21.84
N TRP A 66 -15.63 4.52 21.31
CA TRP A 66 -14.42 3.90 20.79
C TRP A 66 -14.31 4.05 19.28
N ASN A 67 -13.10 4.27 18.79
CA ASN A 67 -12.77 4.27 17.37
C ASN A 67 -11.93 3.04 17.06
N TYR A 68 -12.37 2.28 16.08
CA TYR A 68 -11.66 1.15 15.51
C TYR A 68 -11.17 1.50 14.13
N TYR A 69 -10.01 1.01 13.79
CA TYR A 69 -9.35 1.24 12.51
C TYR A 69 -8.97 -0.07 11.86
N SER A 70 -9.13 -0.16 10.55
CA SER A 70 -8.77 -1.33 9.76
C SER A 70 -8.17 -0.92 8.41
N ILE A 71 -7.39 -1.79 7.81
CA ILE A 71 -6.89 -1.60 6.45
C ILE A 71 -8.07 -1.59 5.48
N ASN A 72 -8.02 -0.68 4.52
CA ASN A 72 -8.93 -0.63 3.39
C ASN A 72 -8.27 -1.31 2.18
N GLU A 73 -8.63 -2.54 1.89
CA GLU A 73 -8.09 -3.31 0.77
C GLU A 73 -8.27 -2.62 -0.58
N SER A 74 -9.46 -2.05 -0.81
CA SER A 74 -9.73 -1.28 -2.03
C SER A 74 -8.82 -0.06 -2.16
N GLY A 75 -8.57 0.65 -1.05
CA GLY A 75 -7.65 1.78 -0.99
C GLY A 75 -6.20 1.37 -1.24
N CYS A 76 -5.77 0.24 -0.71
CA CYS A 76 -4.44 -0.33 -0.95
C CYS A 76 -4.26 -0.75 -2.42
N THR A 77 -5.27 -1.40 -3.00
CA THR A 77 -5.28 -1.76 -4.42
C THR A 77 -5.19 -0.52 -5.30
N TYR A 78 -5.95 0.52 -4.97
CA TYR A 78 -5.89 1.80 -5.67
C TYR A 78 -4.50 2.45 -5.56
N ALA A 79 -3.91 2.49 -4.37
CA ALA A 79 -2.56 3.02 -4.14
C ALA A 79 -1.51 2.27 -4.98
N SER A 80 -1.61 0.94 -5.04
CA SER A 80 -0.74 0.10 -5.88
C SER A 80 -0.90 0.43 -7.37
N SER A 81 -2.14 0.65 -7.84
CA SER A 81 -2.40 1.02 -9.22
C SER A 81 -1.79 2.37 -9.60
N LEU A 82 -1.77 3.34 -8.68
CA LEU A 82 -1.11 4.63 -8.88
C LEU A 82 0.40 4.48 -9.07
N ILE A 83 1.04 3.64 -8.27
CA ILE A 83 2.48 3.35 -8.37
C ILE A 83 2.79 2.64 -9.69
N ASN A 84 1.97 1.66 -10.08
CA ASN A 84 2.10 0.95 -11.35
C ASN A 84 1.94 1.89 -12.56
N ALA A 85 0.98 2.82 -12.52
CA ALA A 85 0.79 3.83 -13.56
C ALA A 85 2.01 4.73 -13.75
N LEU A 86 2.73 5.07 -12.66
CA LEU A 86 4.00 5.81 -12.75
C LEU A 86 5.10 4.97 -13.42
N LYS A 87 5.17 3.68 -13.11
CA LYS A 87 6.10 2.74 -13.74
C LYS A 87 5.83 2.62 -15.24
N GLU A 88 4.58 2.47 -15.65
CA GLU A 88 4.18 2.36 -17.05
C GLU A 88 4.52 3.64 -17.85
N LYS A 89 4.20 4.82 -17.31
CA LYS A 89 4.58 6.11 -17.94
C LYS A 89 6.08 6.22 -18.19
N LYS A 90 6.91 5.76 -17.27
CA LYS A 90 8.37 5.74 -17.44
C LYS A 90 8.76 4.73 -18.52
N MET A 91 8.14 3.56 -18.56
CA MET A 91 8.40 2.54 -19.58
C MET A 91 8.03 3.01 -20.97
N GLU A 92 6.89 3.67 -21.15
CA GLU A 92 6.49 4.26 -22.43
C GLU A 92 7.51 5.30 -22.93
N SER A 93 8.01 6.16 -22.03
CA SER A 93 9.03 7.14 -22.35
C SER A 93 10.35 6.48 -22.77
N ILE A 94 10.77 5.41 -22.10
CA ILE A 94 11.97 4.63 -22.43
C ILE A 94 11.77 3.90 -23.76
N ILE A 95 10.61 3.26 -23.96
CA ILE A 95 10.28 2.56 -25.21
C ILE A 95 10.24 3.55 -26.37
N LYS A 96 9.65 4.72 -26.18
CA LYS A 96 9.58 5.78 -27.20
C LYS A 96 10.96 6.35 -27.53
N PHE A 97 11.83 6.49 -26.54
CA PHE A 97 13.22 6.89 -26.73
C PHE A 97 14.02 5.79 -27.44
N MET A 98 13.81 4.51 -27.08
CA MET A 98 14.48 3.37 -27.71
C MET A 98 13.90 2.99 -29.07
N SER A 99 12.62 3.30 -29.34
CA SER A 99 11.99 3.05 -30.64
C SER A 99 12.61 3.89 -31.74
N GLY A 100 13.18 5.07 -31.44
CA GLY A 100 14.02 5.83 -32.38
C GLY A 100 15.34 5.14 -32.73
N TYR A 101 15.82 4.25 -31.87
CA TYR A 101 17.07 3.48 -32.07
C TYR A 101 16.81 2.02 -32.51
N PHE A 102 15.56 1.55 -32.43
CA PHE A 102 15.23 0.13 -32.48
C PHE A 102 14.73 -0.38 -33.84
N HIS A 103 14.92 0.38 -34.90
CA HIS A 103 14.70 -0.17 -36.25
C HIS A 103 15.73 -1.25 -36.64
N MET A 104 16.70 -1.54 -35.78
CA MET A 104 17.81 -2.44 -36.10
C MET A 104 17.97 -3.67 -35.19
N LEU A 105 17.16 -3.87 -34.16
CA LEU A 105 17.31 -5.02 -33.26
C LEU A 105 15.95 -5.66 -32.96
N ARG A 106 15.90 -7.00 -33.17
CA ARG A 106 14.74 -7.87 -32.97
C ARG A 106 14.07 -7.68 -31.59
N PRO A 107 12.75 -7.89 -31.48
CA PRO A 107 11.99 -7.63 -30.26
C PRO A 107 12.46 -8.54 -29.12
N VAL A 108 13.00 -7.92 -28.08
CA VAL A 108 13.34 -8.57 -26.80
C VAL A 108 12.07 -8.87 -26.00
N LYS A 109 11.03 -9.41 -26.65
CA LYS A 109 9.83 -9.90 -25.96
C LYS A 109 10.06 -11.18 -25.17
N ALA A 110 11.24 -11.81 -25.32
CA ALA A 110 11.55 -13.08 -24.67
C ALA A 110 12.34 -12.94 -23.36
N LEU A 111 12.83 -11.74 -22.99
CA LEU A 111 13.70 -11.55 -21.81
C LEU A 111 13.02 -10.93 -20.60
N PHE A 112 11.77 -10.47 -20.74
CA PHE A 112 10.96 -10.02 -19.61
C PHE A 112 9.75 -10.95 -19.41
N LYS A 113 10.00 -12.23 -19.20
CA LYS A 113 9.11 -13.04 -18.37
C LYS A 113 9.34 -12.55 -16.94
N THR A 114 8.61 -11.52 -16.56
CA THR A 114 8.46 -11.19 -15.15
C THR A 114 7.88 -12.41 -14.46
N LYS A 115 8.67 -13.02 -13.61
CA LYS A 115 8.23 -13.90 -12.53
C LYS A 115 7.28 -13.13 -11.64
N THR A 116 6.01 -13.01 -11.96
CA THR A 116 5.11 -12.18 -11.17
C THR A 116 3.71 -12.71 -11.04
N GLN A 117 3.43 -13.95 -11.39
CA GLN A 117 2.13 -14.51 -11.01
C GLN A 117 2.16 -15.96 -10.58
N GLU A 118 3.11 -16.76 -11.03
CA GLU A 118 3.16 -18.18 -10.68
C GLU A 118 3.89 -18.49 -9.36
N GLU A 119 4.76 -17.57 -8.86
CA GLU A 119 5.41 -17.76 -7.56
C GLU A 119 4.55 -17.31 -6.36
N LYS A 120 3.47 -16.55 -6.58
CA LYS A 120 2.57 -16.16 -5.48
C LYS A 120 1.51 -17.22 -5.15
N GLU A 121 1.26 -18.15 -6.05
CA GLU A 121 0.34 -19.27 -5.76
C GLU A 121 1.04 -20.44 -5.06
N ALA A 122 2.37 -20.57 -5.18
CA ALA A 122 3.12 -21.62 -4.52
C ALA A 122 3.45 -21.28 -3.05
N ASP A 123 3.61 -20.00 -2.68
CA ASP A 123 3.88 -19.60 -1.28
C ASP A 123 2.61 -19.50 -0.42
N CYS A 124 1.42 -19.57 -1.03
CA CYS A 124 0.16 -19.56 -0.27
C CYS A 124 -0.29 -20.97 0.19
N MET A 125 0.39 -22.02 -0.23
CA MET A 125 0.04 -23.40 0.18
C MET A 125 0.73 -23.85 1.46
N ASP A 126 1.68 -23.10 2.00
CA ASP A 126 2.39 -23.45 3.23
C ASP A 126 2.07 -22.56 4.44
N CYS A 127 1.07 -21.71 4.32
CA CYS A 127 0.43 -21.10 5.46
C CYS A 127 -0.63 -22.06 6.02
N SER A 128 -0.17 -23.15 6.55
CA SER A 128 -0.85 -23.95 7.54
C SER A 128 -1.01 -23.09 8.78
N CYS A 129 -1.95 -22.16 8.72
CA CYS A 129 -2.30 -21.32 9.85
C CYS A 129 -2.91 -22.21 10.92
N SER A 130 -2.06 -22.61 11.86
CA SER A 130 -2.40 -23.18 13.15
C SER A 130 -3.11 -22.10 13.99
N CYS A 131 -4.24 -21.61 13.53
CA CYS A 131 -5.17 -20.81 14.29
C CYS A 131 -6.48 -21.58 14.46
N MET A 132 -6.36 -22.71 15.13
CA MET A 132 -7.47 -23.35 15.84
C MET A 132 -6.98 -23.72 17.23
N LYS A 133 -7.06 -22.75 18.15
CA LYS A 133 -7.39 -23.00 19.58
C LYS A 133 -7.85 -21.71 20.22
#